data_92801969e6eb698eadad51a2aa225d33
#
_entry.id   92801969e6eb698eadad51a2aa225d33
#
_cell.length_a   1.000
_cell.length_b   1.000
_cell.length_c   1.000
_cell.angle_alpha   90.00
_cell.angle_beta   90.00
_cell.angle_gamma   90.00
#
_symmetry.space_group_name_H-M   'P 1'
#
loop_
_entity.id
_entity.type
_entity.pdbx_description
1 polymer ?
#
loop_
_entity_poly.entity_id
_entity_poly.type
_entity_poly.pdbx_seq_one_letter_code
_entity_poly.pdbx_strand_id
1 'polypeptide(L)'
;MEKRKEIILKARPALVVSVHLNKFSVSSRRGAQVFYKAGDENSHLLAESIQSVFNQMEESVRSFSPLAGDYYLLNCSEYPSVIAECGFLSNPEEEALLVTEEYQDKIAYSLFKGIVKYLAEVSYNPQIKG
;
A
#
# COMPACT_ATOMS: atom_id res chain seq x y z
N MET A 1 -7.42 6.11 -16.00
CA MET A 1 -8.00 6.22 -14.63
C MET A 1 -9.47 5.86 -14.60
N GLU A 2 -10.27 6.36 -15.52
CA GLU A 2 -11.68 6.00 -15.58
C GLU A 2 -11.93 4.49 -15.69
N LYS A 3 -11.09 3.80 -16.48
CA LYS A 3 -11.22 2.36 -16.64
C LYS A 3 -10.94 1.60 -15.35
N ARG A 4 -9.98 2.08 -14.55
CA ARG A 4 -9.68 1.49 -13.24
C ARG A 4 -10.84 1.70 -12.28
N LYS A 5 -11.45 2.87 -12.29
CA LYS A 5 -12.63 3.16 -11.50
C LYS A 5 -13.78 2.22 -11.87
N GLU A 6 -14.03 2.02 -13.15
CA GLU A 6 -15.07 1.11 -13.62
C GLU A 6 -14.86 -0.32 -13.10
N ILE A 7 -13.62 -0.80 -13.15
CA ILE A 7 -13.26 -2.12 -12.66
C ILE A 7 -13.56 -2.23 -11.16
N ILE A 8 -13.17 -1.22 -10.39
CA ILE A 8 -13.40 -1.19 -8.94
C ILE A 8 -14.90 -1.22 -8.64
N LEU A 9 -15.67 -0.34 -9.28
CA LEU A 9 -17.11 -0.25 -9.02
C LEU A 9 -17.84 -1.52 -9.40
N LYS A 10 -17.39 -2.18 -10.46
CA LYS A 10 -17.99 -3.44 -10.92
C LYS A 10 -17.65 -4.61 -10.01
N ALA A 11 -16.45 -4.63 -9.48
CA ALA A 11 -15.95 -5.72 -8.64
C ALA A 11 -16.57 -5.74 -7.25
N ARG A 12 -17.02 -4.58 -6.75
CA ARG A 12 -17.51 -4.42 -5.37
C ARG A 12 -16.56 -5.07 -4.35
N PRO A 13 -15.30 -4.63 -4.31
CA PRO A 13 -14.29 -5.32 -3.52
C PRO A 13 -14.43 -5.02 -2.04
N ALA A 14 -13.83 -5.88 -1.21
CA ALA A 14 -13.69 -5.62 0.22
C ALA A 14 -12.68 -4.50 0.47
N LEU A 15 -11.68 -4.36 -0.42
CA LEU A 15 -10.64 -3.35 -0.33
C LEU A 15 -9.97 -3.17 -1.70
N VAL A 16 -9.24 -2.07 -1.83
CA VAL A 16 -8.48 -1.75 -3.04
C VAL A 16 -7.03 -1.48 -2.66
N VAL A 17 -6.11 -2.19 -3.29
CA VAL A 17 -4.68 -1.94 -3.15
C VAL A 17 -4.10 -1.65 -4.53
N SER A 18 -3.54 -0.46 -4.69
CA SER A 18 -2.85 -0.08 -5.92
C SER A 18 -1.34 -0.16 -5.66
N VAL A 19 -0.64 -0.95 -6.47
CA VAL A 19 0.78 -1.21 -6.29
C VAL A 19 1.57 -0.35 -7.27
N HIS A 20 2.54 0.41 -6.75
CA HIS A 20 3.32 1.36 -7.52
C HIS A 20 4.81 1.24 -7.22
N LEU A 21 5.62 1.59 -8.21
CA LEU A 21 7.04 1.87 -8.02
C LEU A 21 7.23 3.35 -8.29
N ASN A 22 7.91 4.02 -7.38
CA ASN A 22 8.02 5.47 -7.41
C ASN A 22 9.29 5.95 -8.13
N LYS A 23 9.25 7.19 -8.62
CA LYS A 23 10.41 7.92 -9.13
C LYS A 23 10.41 9.29 -8.50
N PHE A 24 11.59 9.77 -8.14
CA PHE A 24 11.72 11.09 -7.51
C PHE A 24 13.00 11.75 -8.02
N SER A 25 13.01 13.12 -8.04
CA SER A 25 14.16 13.86 -8.52
C SER A 25 15.41 13.73 -7.66
N VAL A 26 15.23 13.38 -6.37
CA VAL A 26 16.34 13.15 -5.44
C VAL A 26 16.62 11.67 -5.36
N SER A 27 17.78 11.24 -5.86
CA SER A 27 18.14 9.83 -5.96
C SER A 27 18.40 9.16 -4.60
N SER A 28 18.54 9.93 -3.53
CA SER A 28 18.72 9.39 -2.18
C SER A 28 17.41 8.93 -1.54
N ARG A 29 16.25 9.32 -2.11
CA ARG A 29 14.95 8.89 -1.57
C ARG A 29 14.75 7.40 -1.78
N ARG A 30 14.42 6.69 -0.70
CA ARG A 30 14.16 5.27 -0.74
C ARG A 30 13.22 4.85 0.39
N GLY A 31 12.68 3.64 0.27
CA GLY A 31 11.80 3.05 1.28
C GLY A 31 10.38 2.88 0.79
N ALA A 32 9.70 1.85 1.30
CA ALA A 32 8.30 1.59 0.97
C ALA A 32 7.39 2.49 1.79
N GLN A 33 6.41 3.10 1.14
CA GLN A 33 5.48 4.04 1.77
C GLN A 33 4.06 3.72 1.34
N VAL A 34 3.14 3.64 2.30
CA VAL A 34 1.72 3.40 2.01
C VAL A 34 0.93 4.69 2.21
N PHE A 35 0.09 5.00 1.22
CA PHE A 35 -0.85 6.13 1.29
C PHE A 35 -2.26 5.59 1.41
N TYR A 36 -3.11 6.28 2.16
CA TYR A 36 -4.50 5.87 2.36
C TYR A 36 -5.46 7.01 2.06
N LYS A 37 -6.72 6.64 1.81
CA LYS A 37 -7.79 7.59 1.57
C LYS A 37 -8.01 8.44 2.83
N ALA A 38 -7.84 9.76 2.71
CA ALA A 38 -7.98 10.69 3.81
C ALA A 38 -9.38 10.62 4.42
N GLY A 39 -9.46 10.61 5.74
CA GLY A 39 -10.72 10.60 6.46
C GLY A 39 -11.43 9.25 6.52
N ASP A 40 -10.85 8.20 5.93
CA ASP A 40 -11.45 6.87 5.95
C ASP A 40 -10.70 5.97 6.93
N GLU A 41 -11.37 5.59 8.00
CA GLU A 41 -10.77 4.81 9.08
C GLU A 41 -10.32 3.42 8.63
N ASN A 42 -11.11 2.74 7.82
CA ASN A 42 -10.76 1.42 7.31
C ASN A 42 -9.56 1.47 6.37
N SER A 43 -9.47 2.50 5.52
CA SER A 43 -8.30 2.71 4.67
C SER A 43 -7.04 2.93 5.52
N HIS A 44 -7.17 3.70 6.60
CA HIS A 44 -6.05 3.96 7.52
C HIS A 44 -5.58 2.66 8.19
N LEU A 45 -6.51 1.84 8.67
CA LEU A 45 -6.18 0.54 9.28
C LEU A 45 -5.48 -0.39 8.29
N LEU A 46 -5.98 -0.45 7.08
CA LEU A 46 -5.35 -1.25 6.03
C LEU A 46 -3.93 -0.77 5.74
N ALA A 47 -3.76 0.55 5.65
CA ALA A 47 -2.45 1.15 5.42
C ALA A 47 -1.48 0.85 6.57
N GLU A 48 -1.94 0.96 7.81
CA GLU A 48 -1.11 0.64 8.98
C GLU A 48 -0.65 -0.81 8.96
N SER A 49 -1.56 -1.73 8.64
CA SER A 49 -1.23 -3.15 8.56
C SER A 49 -0.16 -3.44 7.52
N ILE A 50 -0.31 -2.88 6.32
CA ILE A 50 0.66 -3.09 5.25
C ILE A 50 1.99 -2.40 5.58
N GLN A 51 1.93 -1.15 6.05
CA GLN A 51 3.14 -0.39 6.38
C GLN A 51 3.96 -1.07 7.46
N SER A 52 3.30 -1.64 8.48
CA SER A 52 4.00 -2.34 9.56
C SER A 52 4.78 -3.54 9.04
N VAL A 53 4.24 -4.28 8.08
CA VAL A 53 4.94 -5.41 7.48
C VAL A 53 6.12 -4.93 6.63
N PHE A 54 5.93 -3.87 5.84
CA PHE A 54 7.04 -3.27 5.09
C PHE A 54 8.17 -2.83 6.01
N ASN A 55 7.84 -2.20 7.13
CA ASN A 55 8.83 -1.72 8.10
C ASN A 55 9.64 -2.86 8.73
N GLN A 56 9.10 -4.06 8.77
CA GLN A 56 9.75 -5.24 9.34
C GLN A 56 10.61 -5.99 8.33
N MET A 57 10.58 -5.61 7.07
CA MET A 57 11.42 -6.25 6.06
C MET A 57 12.90 -6.00 6.35
N GLU A 58 13.71 -7.02 6.09
CA GLU A 58 15.16 -6.95 6.31
C GLU A 58 15.81 -5.79 5.56
N GLU A 59 15.31 -5.51 4.37
CA GLU A 59 15.81 -4.44 3.50
C GLU A 59 15.34 -3.05 3.89
N SER A 60 14.46 -2.94 4.87
CA SER A 60 13.95 -1.64 5.33
C SER A 60 15.05 -0.86 6.04
N VAL A 61 15.27 0.39 5.59
CA VAL A 61 16.31 1.25 6.16
C VAL A 61 15.81 2.07 7.34
N ARG A 62 14.51 2.28 7.43
CA ARG A 62 13.86 2.95 8.54
C ARG A 62 12.35 2.69 8.50
N SER A 63 11.69 2.94 9.63
CA SER A 63 10.24 2.80 9.72
C SER A 63 9.53 4.06 9.24
N PHE A 64 8.43 3.86 8.53
CA PHE A 64 7.55 4.94 8.10
C PHE A 64 6.17 4.75 8.71
N SER A 65 5.45 5.86 8.89
CA SER A 65 4.02 5.81 9.18
C SER A 65 3.25 5.98 7.87
N PRO A 66 2.09 5.36 7.72
CA PRO A 66 1.27 5.60 6.53
C PRO A 66 0.83 7.06 6.48
N LEU A 67 0.63 7.58 5.28
CA LEU A 67 0.25 8.97 5.05
C LEU A 67 -1.08 9.06 4.33
N ALA A 68 -1.91 10.03 4.73
CA ALA A 68 -3.11 10.35 3.98
C ALA A 68 -2.70 10.92 2.62
N GLY A 69 -3.37 10.49 1.56
CA GLY A 69 -3.08 10.94 0.20
C GLY A 69 -4.32 11.47 -0.50
N ASP A 70 -4.11 12.39 -1.42
CA ASP A 70 -5.17 12.95 -2.25
C ASP A 70 -4.92 12.51 -3.70
N TYR A 71 -5.24 11.25 -3.98
CA TYR A 71 -5.04 10.64 -5.30
C TYR A 71 -6.36 10.12 -5.83
N TYR A 72 -6.50 10.17 -7.15
CA TYR A 72 -7.73 9.74 -7.81
C TYR A 72 -8.14 8.31 -7.40
N LEU A 73 -7.21 7.36 -7.43
CA LEU A 73 -7.53 5.98 -7.08
C LEU A 73 -7.99 5.79 -5.64
N LEU A 74 -7.56 6.67 -4.72
CA LEU A 74 -8.01 6.63 -3.34
C LEU A 74 -9.42 7.19 -3.18
N ASN A 75 -9.79 8.17 -4.01
CA ASN A 75 -11.02 8.94 -3.85
C ASN A 75 -12.15 8.52 -4.79
N CYS A 76 -11.88 7.68 -5.77
CA CYS A 76 -12.84 7.35 -6.81
C CYS A 76 -13.92 6.34 -6.39
N SER A 77 -13.81 5.76 -5.21
CA SER A 77 -14.81 4.81 -4.69
C SER A 77 -14.95 4.94 -3.18
N GLU A 78 -15.98 4.31 -2.64
CA GLU A 78 -16.24 4.28 -1.20
C GLU A 78 -15.53 3.12 -0.48
N TYR A 79 -14.89 2.23 -1.23
CA TYR A 79 -14.23 1.07 -0.65
C TYR A 79 -12.93 1.47 0.05
N PRO A 80 -12.51 0.76 1.12
CA PRO A 80 -11.22 1.00 1.75
C PRO A 80 -10.11 0.92 0.69
N SER A 81 -9.28 1.96 0.60
CA SER A 81 -8.34 2.10 -0.51
C SER A 81 -6.98 2.60 -0.05
N VAL A 82 -5.93 1.95 -0.53
CA VAL A 82 -4.55 2.36 -0.28
C VAL A 82 -3.73 2.30 -1.57
N ILE A 83 -2.65 3.09 -1.57
CA ILE A 83 -1.60 3.00 -2.59
C ILE A 83 -0.34 2.54 -1.88
N ALA A 84 0.21 1.41 -2.32
CA ALA A 84 1.46 0.88 -1.80
C ALA A 84 2.60 1.25 -2.76
N GLU A 85 3.37 2.27 -2.39
CA GLU A 85 4.60 2.62 -3.09
C GLU A 85 5.71 1.71 -2.57
N CYS A 86 6.10 0.74 -3.38
CA CYS A 86 6.96 -0.34 -2.92
C CYS A 86 8.46 0.01 -2.91
N GLY A 87 8.83 1.14 -3.50
CA GLY A 87 10.20 1.60 -3.52
C GLY A 87 10.43 2.62 -4.63
N PHE A 88 11.64 3.14 -4.69
CA PHE A 88 12.01 4.19 -5.63
C PHE A 88 12.95 3.66 -6.71
N LEU A 89 12.47 3.64 -7.95
CA LEU A 89 13.31 3.28 -9.10
C LEU A 89 14.44 4.28 -9.33
N SER A 90 14.28 5.49 -8.81
CA SER A 90 15.31 6.55 -8.90
C SER A 90 16.46 6.34 -7.93
N ASN A 91 16.31 5.46 -6.93
CA ASN A 91 17.39 5.13 -6.01
C ASN A 91 18.13 3.90 -6.53
N PRO A 92 19.46 3.99 -6.78
CA PRO A 92 20.19 2.85 -7.39
C PRO A 92 20.15 1.56 -6.58
N GLU A 93 20.21 1.65 -5.27
CA GLU A 93 20.17 0.47 -4.41
C GLU A 93 18.79 -0.18 -4.43
N GLU A 94 17.75 0.62 -4.37
CA GLU A 94 16.38 0.13 -4.40
C GLU A 94 16.01 -0.42 -5.78
N GLU A 95 16.44 0.26 -6.84
CA GLU A 95 16.23 -0.25 -8.20
C GLU A 95 16.86 -1.63 -8.36
N ALA A 96 18.09 -1.80 -7.85
CA ALA A 96 18.77 -3.09 -7.94
C ALA A 96 17.99 -4.21 -7.25
N LEU A 97 17.28 -3.92 -6.17
CA LEU A 97 16.40 -4.88 -5.51
C LEU A 97 15.11 -5.09 -6.29
N LEU A 98 14.46 -4.01 -6.71
CA LEU A 98 13.13 -4.03 -7.33
C LEU A 98 13.09 -4.77 -8.66
N VAL A 99 14.22 -4.86 -9.37
CA VAL A 99 14.29 -5.60 -10.63
C VAL A 99 14.51 -7.10 -10.43
N THR A 100 14.73 -7.55 -9.19
CA THR A 100 14.91 -8.97 -8.89
C THR A 100 13.58 -9.63 -8.58
N GLU A 101 13.41 -10.85 -9.08
CA GLU A 101 12.22 -11.64 -8.79
C GLU A 101 12.11 -11.95 -7.29
N GLU A 102 13.23 -12.24 -6.66
CA GLU A 102 13.28 -12.53 -5.23
C GLU A 102 12.71 -11.41 -4.39
N TYR A 103 13.10 -10.16 -4.67
CA TYR A 103 12.60 -9.02 -3.91
C TYR A 103 11.15 -8.71 -4.24
N GLN A 104 10.75 -8.87 -5.49
CA GLN A 104 9.36 -8.73 -5.90
C GLN A 104 8.46 -9.71 -5.14
N ASP A 105 8.91 -10.94 -4.96
CA ASP A 105 8.18 -11.94 -4.19
C ASP A 105 8.07 -11.56 -2.71
N LYS A 106 9.14 -11.00 -2.13
CA LYS A 106 9.10 -10.51 -0.75
C LYS A 106 8.08 -9.40 -0.58
N ILE A 107 8.03 -8.46 -1.52
CA ILE A 107 7.06 -7.37 -1.49
C ILE A 107 5.64 -7.91 -1.63
N ALA A 108 5.41 -8.80 -2.57
CA ALA A 108 4.10 -9.41 -2.76
C ALA A 108 3.63 -10.16 -1.51
N TYR A 109 4.53 -10.89 -0.88
CA TYR A 109 4.23 -11.61 0.36
C TYR A 109 3.95 -10.65 1.52
N SER A 110 4.66 -9.54 1.58
CA SER A 110 4.44 -8.51 2.60
C SER A 110 3.06 -7.86 2.44
N LEU A 111 2.67 -7.56 1.20
CA LEU A 111 1.33 -7.05 0.90
C LEU A 111 0.28 -8.07 1.33
N PHE A 112 0.46 -9.32 0.98
CA PHE A 112 -0.45 -10.40 1.38
C PHE A 112 -0.61 -10.46 2.90
N LYS A 113 0.49 -10.46 3.65
CA LYS A 113 0.43 -10.51 5.11
C LYS A 113 -0.30 -9.30 5.70
N GLY A 114 -0.03 -8.11 5.16
CA GLY A 114 -0.69 -6.89 5.63
C GLY A 114 -2.19 -6.91 5.37
N ILE A 115 -2.60 -7.39 4.21
CA ILE A 115 -4.02 -7.51 3.85
C ILE A 115 -4.72 -8.53 4.75
N VAL A 116 -4.11 -9.70 4.95
CA VAL A 116 -4.69 -10.75 5.81
C VAL A 116 -4.83 -10.25 7.23
N LYS A 117 -3.83 -9.55 7.75
CA LYS A 117 -3.89 -8.96 9.08
C LYS A 117 -5.04 -7.97 9.22
N TYR A 118 -5.22 -7.11 8.22
CA TYR A 118 -6.33 -6.17 8.21
C TYR A 118 -7.68 -6.89 8.20
N LEU A 119 -7.85 -7.87 7.32
CA LEU A 119 -9.11 -8.61 7.21
C LEU A 119 -9.46 -9.34 8.50
N ALA A 120 -8.46 -9.92 9.16
CA ALA A 120 -8.66 -10.57 10.45
C ALA A 120 -9.10 -9.57 11.52
N GLU A 121 -8.48 -8.39 11.53
CA GLU A 121 -8.78 -7.35 12.52
C GLU A 121 -10.18 -6.80 12.37
N VAL A 122 -10.63 -6.50 11.14
CA VAL A 122 -11.98 -5.99 10.94
C VAL A 122 -13.06 -7.06 11.15
N SER A 123 -12.73 -8.33 10.96
CA SER A 123 -13.65 -9.42 11.28
C SER A 123 -13.83 -9.59 12.79
N TYR A 124 -12.76 -9.35 13.55
CA TYR A 124 -12.77 -9.42 15.00
C TYR A 124 -13.50 -8.26 15.65
N ASN A 125 -13.52 -7.10 15.01
CA ASN A 125 -14.11 -5.85 15.49
C ASN A 125 -15.16 -5.34 14.52
N PRO A 126 -16.41 -5.85 14.58
CA PRO A 126 -17.47 -5.44 13.65
C PRO A 126 -17.73 -3.93 13.63
N GLN A 127 -17.41 -3.22 14.74
CA GLN A 127 -17.61 -1.77 14.86
C GLN A 127 -16.66 -0.98 13.96
N ILE A 128 -15.51 -1.55 13.61
CA ILE A 128 -14.53 -0.95 12.71
C ILE A 128 -14.97 -1.14 11.26
N LYS A 129 -15.74 -2.16 11.02
CA LYS A 129 -16.18 -2.58 9.69
C LYS A 129 -17.05 -1.55 8.97
N GLY A 130 -17.57 -0.62 9.65
CA GLY A 130 -18.33 0.55 9.21
C GLY A 130 -18.97 0.58 7.87
#